data_d1f39b96ecdf16c4262100e38c1f5d14
#
_entry.id   d1f39b96ecdf16c4262100e38c1f5d14
#
_cell.length_a   1.000
_cell.length_b   1.000
_cell.length_c   1.000
_cell.angle_alpha   90.00
_cell.angle_beta   90.00
_cell.angle_gamma   90.00
#
_symmetry.space_group_name_H-M   'P 1'
#
loop_
_entity.id
_entity.type
_entity.pdbx_description
1 polymer ?
#
loop_
_entity_poly.entity_id
_entity_poly.type
_entity_poly.pdbx_seq_one_letter_code
_entity_poly.pdbx_strand_id
1 'polypeptide(L)'
;MPKYQAPNSSDFVIMDENEDIITGEEEGLLLYKGGTVCDDRFSDASARAICREMGYHGAFSWRSGLVYDSLQNNKPINLDEVSCDSNVWSSCSSTRISDCRHSEDVLISCELRKNFTYFLF
;
A
#
# COMPACT_ATOMS: atom_id res chain seq x y z
N MET A 1 17.10 -16.21 5.19
CA MET A 1 16.96 -14.77 5.36
C MET A 1 15.53 -14.36 5.12
N PRO A 2 14.96 -13.71 6.04
CA PRO A 2 13.59 -13.27 5.82
C PRO A 2 13.52 -12.25 4.68
N LYS A 3 12.38 -12.15 4.09
CA LYS A 3 12.13 -11.11 3.13
C LYS A 3 12.22 -9.77 3.82
N TYR A 4 12.13 -8.72 3.04
CA TYR A 4 12.11 -7.39 3.57
C TYR A 4 11.13 -7.28 4.73
N GLN A 5 11.53 -6.53 5.70
CA GLN A 5 10.67 -6.23 6.83
C GLN A 5 10.71 -4.73 7.05
N ALA A 6 9.54 -4.12 7.13
CA ALA A 6 9.45 -2.68 7.33
C ALA A 6 10.13 -2.32 8.64
N PRO A 7 10.87 -1.21 8.67
CA PRO A 7 11.52 -0.78 9.91
C PRO A 7 10.52 -0.50 11.01
N ASN A 8 9.31 -0.09 10.66
CA ASN A 8 8.26 0.18 11.64
C ASN A 8 7.12 -0.78 11.43
N SER A 9 6.58 -1.29 12.51
CA SER A 9 5.34 -2.01 12.46
C SER A 9 4.25 -1.10 11.91
N SER A 10 3.48 -1.56 10.97
CA SER A 10 2.32 -0.83 10.50
C SER A 10 1.22 -1.80 10.15
N ASP A 11 0.02 -1.27 10.01
CA ASP A 11 -1.13 -2.07 9.60
C ASP A 11 -1.19 -2.28 8.10
N PHE A 12 -0.28 -1.67 7.36
CA PHE A 12 -0.22 -1.82 5.90
C PHE A 12 0.81 -2.86 5.51
N VAL A 13 0.46 -3.68 4.54
CA VAL A 13 1.40 -4.60 3.89
C VAL A 13 1.11 -4.62 2.39
N ILE A 14 2.06 -5.13 1.62
CA ILE A 14 1.90 -5.34 0.19
C ILE A 14 2.01 -6.85 -0.05
N MET A 15 1.08 -7.40 -0.79
CA MET A 15 0.96 -8.84 -0.96
C MET A 15 0.95 -9.21 -2.44
N ASP A 16 1.66 -10.27 -2.80
CA ASP A 16 1.65 -10.74 -4.18
C ASP A 16 0.50 -11.72 -4.42
N GLU A 17 0.42 -12.22 -5.65
CA GLU A 17 -0.67 -13.11 -6.02
C GLU A 17 -0.64 -14.46 -5.33
N ASN A 18 0.48 -14.81 -4.73
CA ASN A 18 0.63 -16.06 -3.98
C ASN A 18 0.35 -15.89 -2.49
N GLU A 19 -0.19 -14.75 -2.10
CA GLU A 19 -0.48 -14.39 -0.72
C GLU A 19 0.77 -14.23 0.14
N ASP A 20 1.90 -13.97 -0.48
CA ASP A 20 3.12 -13.66 0.25
C ASP A 20 3.24 -12.14 0.44
N ILE A 21 3.67 -11.74 1.63
CA ILE A 21 3.99 -10.34 1.87
C ILE A 21 5.33 -10.07 1.22
N ILE A 22 5.38 -9.07 0.37
CA ILE A 22 6.55 -8.78 -0.44
C ILE A 22 7.14 -7.43 -0.06
N THR A 23 8.35 -7.18 -0.55
CA THR A 23 8.97 -5.87 -0.38
C THR A 23 8.22 -4.85 -1.21
N GLY A 24 8.28 -3.61 -0.78
CA GLY A 24 7.57 -2.54 -1.46
C GLY A 24 8.14 -2.16 -2.80
N GLU A 25 9.31 -2.70 -3.19
CA GLU A 25 9.87 -2.39 -4.50
C GLU A 25 9.04 -2.96 -5.63
N GLU A 26 8.35 -4.07 -5.38
CA GLU A 26 7.52 -4.70 -6.39
C GLU A 26 6.08 -4.28 -6.20
N GLU A 27 5.35 -4.20 -7.30
CA GLU A 27 3.94 -3.90 -7.21
C GLU A 27 3.20 -5.08 -6.60
N GLY A 28 2.29 -4.77 -5.70
CA GLY A 28 1.41 -5.76 -5.13
C GLY A 28 0.15 -5.13 -4.59
N LEU A 29 -0.71 -5.96 -4.06
CA LEU A 29 -1.98 -5.53 -3.50
C LEU A 29 -1.75 -4.86 -2.15
N LEU A 30 -2.23 -3.64 -2.01
CA LEU A 30 -2.13 -2.93 -0.74
C LEU A 30 -3.21 -3.43 0.20
N LEU A 31 -2.80 -3.83 1.39
CA LEU A 31 -3.73 -4.28 2.42
C LEU A 31 -3.58 -3.43 3.68
N TYR A 32 -4.70 -3.15 4.31
CA TYR A 32 -4.76 -2.49 5.60
C TYR A 32 -5.51 -3.41 6.55
N LYS A 33 -4.80 -3.90 7.58
CA LYS A 33 -5.39 -4.82 8.56
C LYS A 33 -6.09 -6.00 7.89
N GLY A 34 -5.49 -6.50 6.83
CA GLY A 34 -5.98 -7.68 6.14
C GLY A 34 -7.02 -7.45 5.07
N GLY A 35 -7.44 -6.22 4.83
CA GLY A 35 -8.40 -5.92 3.79
C GLY A 35 -7.86 -4.93 2.78
N THR A 36 -8.56 -4.81 1.65
CA THR A 36 -8.08 -3.96 0.56
C THR A 36 -8.38 -2.50 0.80
N VAL A 37 -7.77 -1.64 -0.01
CA VAL A 37 -7.90 -0.19 0.05
C VAL A 37 -8.49 0.28 -1.27
N CYS A 38 -9.58 1.02 -1.18
CA CYS A 38 -10.29 1.52 -2.36
C CYS A 38 -9.61 2.77 -2.92
N ASP A 39 -9.76 2.98 -4.23
CA ASP A 39 -9.10 4.08 -4.91
C ASP A 39 -9.84 5.41 -4.83
N ASP A 40 -11.04 5.47 -4.25
CA ASP A 40 -11.77 6.72 -4.13
C ASP A 40 -10.95 7.72 -3.33
N ARG A 41 -10.74 8.92 -3.91
CA ARG A 41 -9.91 9.98 -3.36
C ARG A 41 -8.43 9.63 -3.19
N PHE A 42 -8.03 8.42 -3.59
CA PHE A 42 -6.64 8.03 -3.52
C PHE A 42 -5.81 8.87 -4.51
N SER A 43 -4.65 9.31 -4.07
CA SER A 43 -3.80 10.19 -4.88
C SER A 43 -2.35 9.81 -4.65
N ASP A 44 -1.46 10.50 -5.35
CA ASP A 44 -0.02 10.31 -5.13
C ASP A 44 0.37 10.63 -3.70
N ALA A 45 -0.27 11.62 -3.10
CA ALA A 45 0.00 11.95 -1.69
C ALA A 45 -0.40 10.80 -0.78
N SER A 46 -1.55 10.16 -1.06
CA SER A 46 -1.99 8.98 -0.30
C SER A 46 -0.97 7.86 -0.43
N ALA A 47 -0.52 7.59 -1.65
CA ALA A 47 0.45 6.53 -1.89
C ALA A 47 1.75 6.81 -1.15
N ARG A 48 2.25 8.04 -1.22
CA ARG A 48 3.48 8.40 -0.52
C ARG A 48 3.34 8.27 0.99
N ALA A 49 2.23 8.74 1.53
CA ALA A 49 2.01 8.66 2.97
C ALA A 49 1.98 7.22 3.45
N ILE A 50 1.31 6.34 2.71
CA ILE A 50 1.20 4.94 3.07
C ILE A 50 2.55 4.24 2.94
N CYS A 51 3.28 4.50 1.86
CA CYS A 51 4.61 3.91 1.70
C CYS A 51 5.54 4.35 2.83
N ARG A 52 5.50 5.62 3.22
CA ARG A 52 6.34 6.11 4.31
C ARG A 52 5.91 5.51 5.65
N GLU A 53 4.63 5.27 5.82
CA GLU A 53 4.15 4.60 7.04
C GLU A 53 4.71 3.18 7.14
N MET A 54 4.90 2.51 6.02
CA MET A 54 5.51 1.18 5.99
C MET A 54 7.04 1.23 6.11
N GLY A 55 7.64 2.40 6.14
CA GLY A 55 9.08 2.54 6.31
C GLY A 55 9.86 2.79 5.03
N TYR A 56 9.18 3.02 3.92
CA TYR A 56 9.84 3.32 2.66
C TYR A 56 10.08 4.82 2.47
N HIS A 57 10.85 5.16 1.46
CA HIS A 57 11.16 6.56 1.16
C HIS A 57 9.94 7.29 0.61
N GLY A 58 9.19 6.64 -0.24
CA GLY A 58 8.01 7.20 -0.87
C GLY A 58 7.37 6.17 -1.77
N ALA A 59 6.48 6.62 -2.64
CA ALA A 59 5.80 5.74 -3.59
C ALA A 59 6.49 5.81 -4.93
N PHE A 60 6.64 4.65 -5.57
CA PHE A 60 7.12 4.58 -6.94
C PHE A 60 5.95 4.71 -7.91
N SER A 61 4.89 3.92 -7.70
CA SER A 61 3.70 3.99 -8.54
C SER A 61 2.52 3.35 -7.82
N TRP A 62 1.34 3.66 -8.27
CA TRP A 62 0.13 2.98 -7.81
C TRP A 62 -0.88 2.98 -8.94
N ARG A 63 -1.78 2.02 -8.87
CA ARG A 63 -2.92 1.93 -9.78
C ARG A 63 -4.03 1.17 -9.09
N SER A 64 -5.20 1.10 -9.71
CA SER A 64 -6.29 0.31 -9.16
C SER A 64 -6.74 -0.72 -10.18
N GLY A 65 -7.32 -1.80 -9.67
CA GLY A 65 -7.86 -2.83 -10.55
C GLY A 65 -8.01 -4.17 -9.86
N LEU A 66 -8.70 -5.06 -10.55
CA LEU A 66 -8.85 -6.46 -10.13
C LEU A 66 -7.80 -7.27 -10.89
N VAL A 67 -6.62 -7.38 -10.31
CA VAL A 67 -5.46 -8.01 -10.95
C VAL A 67 -5.25 -9.43 -10.45
N TYR A 68 -5.49 -9.65 -9.17
CA TYR A 68 -5.34 -10.97 -8.53
C TYR A 68 -6.73 -11.44 -8.11
N ASP A 69 -7.52 -11.88 -9.07
CA ASP A 69 -8.95 -12.08 -8.96
C ASP A 69 -9.38 -12.80 -7.69
N SER A 70 -8.96 -14.05 -7.51
CA SER A 70 -9.43 -14.81 -6.35
C SER A 70 -8.87 -14.26 -5.05
N LEU A 71 -7.63 -13.77 -5.05
CA LEU A 71 -7.04 -13.19 -3.86
C LEU A 71 -7.83 -11.97 -3.40
N GLN A 72 -8.10 -11.06 -4.32
CA GLN A 72 -8.78 -9.81 -3.98
C GLN A 72 -10.22 -10.06 -3.57
N ASN A 73 -10.92 -10.92 -4.29
CA ASN A 73 -12.33 -11.19 -4.01
C ASN A 73 -12.56 -11.91 -2.69
N ASN A 74 -11.53 -12.53 -2.14
CA ASN A 74 -11.63 -13.20 -0.84
C ASN A 74 -11.36 -12.29 0.35
N LYS A 75 -11.09 -11.02 0.11
CA LYS A 75 -10.74 -10.10 1.18
C LYS A 75 -11.83 -9.07 1.39
N PRO A 76 -11.98 -8.56 2.62
CA PRO A 76 -12.85 -7.39 2.81
C PRO A 76 -12.21 -6.15 2.22
N ILE A 77 -12.98 -5.10 2.07
CA ILE A 77 -12.48 -3.77 1.74
C ILE A 77 -12.46 -2.99 3.04
N ASN A 78 -11.27 -2.62 3.50
CA ASN A 78 -11.11 -2.06 4.84
C ASN A 78 -10.93 -0.55 4.89
N LEU A 79 -10.50 0.07 3.79
CA LEU A 79 -10.38 1.53 3.74
C LEU A 79 -10.95 2.06 2.45
N ASP A 80 -11.62 3.19 2.56
CA ASP A 80 -12.18 3.93 1.44
C ASP A 80 -11.89 5.41 1.64
N GLU A 81 -11.89 6.16 0.55
CA GLU A 81 -11.76 7.61 0.57
C GLU A 81 -10.50 8.10 1.29
N VAL A 82 -9.38 7.40 1.09
CA VAL A 82 -8.12 7.82 1.69
C VAL A 82 -7.66 9.12 1.04
N SER A 83 -7.53 10.15 1.85
CA SER A 83 -7.13 11.48 1.38
C SER A 83 -6.12 12.05 2.36
N CYS A 84 -4.96 12.46 1.85
CA CYS A 84 -3.86 12.90 2.69
C CYS A 84 -3.45 14.32 2.35
N ASP A 85 -3.24 15.14 3.38
CA ASP A 85 -2.80 16.52 3.20
C ASP A 85 -1.30 16.62 2.95
N SER A 86 -0.56 15.60 3.37
CA SER A 86 0.90 15.59 3.22
C SER A 86 1.38 14.15 3.08
N ASN A 87 2.69 13.97 3.13
CA ASN A 87 3.33 12.67 2.94
C ASN A 87 3.38 11.83 4.21
N VAL A 88 2.61 12.17 5.24
CA VAL A 88 2.60 11.39 6.47
C VAL A 88 1.19 10.87 6.72
N TRP A 89 1.12 9.64 7.20
CA TRP A 89 -0.16 8.97 7.41
C TRP A 89 -1.06 9.73 8.38
N SER A 90 -0.50 10.39 9.38
CA SER A 90 -1.28 11.14 10.34
C SER A 90 -2.02 12.32 9.72
N SER A 91 -1.66 12.72 8.50
CA SER A 91 -2.37 13.78 7.77
C SER A 91 -3.54 13.25 6.96
N CYS A 92 -3.76 11.96 6.97
CA CYS A 92 -4.74 11.32 6.10
C CYS A 92 -6.07 11.10 6.82
N SER A 93 -7.15 11.18 6.06
CA SER A 93 -8.47 10.77 6.51
C SER A 93 -8.93 9.62 5.65
N SER A 94 -9.84 8.82 6.18
CA SER A 94 -10.38 7.68 5.47
C SER A 94 -11.67 7.25 6.11
N THR A 95 -12.40 6.39 5.43
CA THR A 95 -13.62 5.79 5.97
C THR A 95 -13.50 4.29 5.93
N ARG A 96 -14.27 3.63 6.77
CA ARG A 96 -14.35 2.17 6.79
C ARG A 96 -15.59 1.66 6.09
N ILE A 97 -16.55 2.53 5.88
CA ILE A 97 -17.78 2.20 5.16
C ILE A 97 -17.49 2.41 3.70
N SER A 98 -17.67 1.37 2.91
CA SER A 98 -17.24 1.40 1.53
C SER A 98 -18.39 1.00 0.61
N ASP A 99 -18.56 1.75 -0.47
CA ASP A 99 -19.39 1.34 -1.59
C ASP A 99 -18.54 0.85 -2.77
N CYS A 100 -17.29 0.55 -2.50
CA CYS A 100 -16.34 0.16 -3.53
C CYS A 100 -16.46 -1.31 -3.90
N ARG A 101 -15.92 -1.63 -5.06
CA ARG A 101 -15.76 -3.00 -5.52
C ARG A 101 -14.27 -3.31 -5.62
N HIS A 102 -13.96 -4.59 -5.67
CA HIS A 102 -12.55 -4.98 -5.75
C HIS A 102 -11.87 -4.54 -7.04
N SER A 103 -12.63 -4.19 -8.07
CA SER A 103 -12.05 -3.55 -9.25
C SER A 103 -11.45 -2.18 -8.95
N GLU A 104 -11.72 -1.65 -7.78
CA GLU A 104 -11.19 -0.36 -7.32
C GLU A 104 -10.11 -0.53 -6.26
N ASP A 105 -9.63 -1.75 -6.05
CA ASP A 105 -8.55 -2.01 -5.10
C ASP A 105 -7.25 -1.37 -5.58
N VAL A 106 -6.48 -0.82 -4.64
CA VAL A 106 -5.20 -0.19 -4.93
C VAL A 106 -4.09 -1.23 -4.94
N LEU A 107 -3.29 -1.18 -6.01
CA LEU A 107 -2.01 -1.88 -6.08
C LEU A 107 -0.92 -0.82 -6.06
N ILE A 108 0.18 -1.10 -5.39
CA ILE A 108 1.18 -0.07 -5.11
C ILE A 108 2.58 -0.67 -5.14
N SER A 109 3.55 0.15 -5.50
CA SER A 109 4.96 -0.13 -5.26
C SER A 109 5.58 1.09 -4.61
N CYS A 110 6.52 0.83 -3.70
CA CYS A 110 7.15 1.87 -2.92
C CYS A 110 8.61 1.99 -3.28
N GLU A 111 9.20 3.15 -2.99
CA GLU A 111 10.62 3.38 -3.19
C GLU A 111 11.38 3.06 -1.93
N LEU A 112 12.49 2.36 -2.08
CA LEU A 112 13.41 2.15 -0.98
C LEU A 112 14.06 3.48 -0.60
N ARG A 113 14.60 3.52 0.61
CA ARG A 113 15.35 4.68 1.05
C ARG A 113 16.59 4.83 0.19
N LYS A 114 16.77 5.99 -0.37
CA LYS A 114 17.90 6.23 -1.26
C LYS A 114 19.24 6.10 -0.57
N ASN A 115 19.31 6.45 0.70
CA ASN A 115 20.58 6.42 1.39
C ASN A 115 21.16 5.02 1.54
N PHE A 116 20.39 3.99 1.30
CA PHE A 116 20.93 2.65 1.29
C PHE A 116 21.95 2.44 0.18
N THR A 117 21.67 3.01 -0.97
CA THR A 117 22.54 2.76 -2.11
C THR A 117 23.89 3.40 -1.96
N TYR A 118 23.98 4.43 -1.15
CA TYR A 118 25.25 5.16 -1.01
C TYR A 118 26.25 4.47 -0.12
N PHE A 119 25.80 3.58 0.69
CA PHE A 119 26.67 2.89 1.61
C PHE A 119 27.31 1.67 1.01
N LEU A 120 27.05 1.42 -0.23
CA LEU A 120 27.56 0.23 -0.88
C LEU A 120 28.88 0.47 -1.57
N PHE A 121 29.45 1.61 -1.37
CA PHE A 121 30.76 1.89 -1.93
C PHE A 121 31.71 2.39 -0.94
#